data_3acd61c606eea1d37d21b557821d0547
#
_entry.id   3acd61c606eea1d37d21b557821d0547
#
_cell.length_a   1.000
_cell.length_b   1.000
_cell.length_c   1.000
_cell.angle_alpha   90.00
_cell.angle_beta   90.00
_cell.angle_gamma   90.00
#
_symmetry.space_group_name_H-M   'P 1'
#
loop_
_entity.id
_entity.type
_entity.pdbx_description
1 polymer ?
#
loop_
_entity_poly.entity_id
_entity_poly.type
_entity_poly.pdbx_seq_one_letter_code
_entity_poly.pdbx_strand_id
1 'polypeptide(L)'
;PRLISSAASDVYKRQAGNFYVGASGKGIDFSASAGPTNGTTTQDSELLDDYEEGKITFESDTSGITISTTYKGRYTKIGELVTVSGYITLSSFTSSGNQIRVKMPFTSAANSEGYYTRGVGATFSRNMNFPSNYHNMVAYIGGGENYMRFFMTRNAGGSAEWHQMVHSNLTATSAIYFNVCYTTTS
;
A
#
# COMPACT_ATOMS: atom_id res chain seq x y z
N PRO A 1 -46.59 36.15 9.92
CA PRO A 1 -46.10 34.78 9.73
C PRO A 1 -44.59 34.76 9.70
N ARG A 2 -44.04 34.13 10.69
CA ARG A 2 -42.59 33.99 10.85
C ARG A 2 -42.13 32.87 9.92
N LEU A 3 -41.48 33.19 8.84
CA LEU A 3 -40.74 32.21 8.04
C LEU A 3 -39.55 31.72 8.89
N ILE A 4 -39.71 30.57 9.49
CA ILE A 4 -38.60 29.84 10.08
C ILE A 4 -37.91 29.11 8.93
N SER A 5 -36.79 29.66 8.49
CA SER A 5 -35.91 28.94 7.60
C SER A 5 -35.33 27.74 8.36
N SER A 6 -35.93 26.58 8.18
CA SER A 6 -35.45 25.33 8.79
C SER A 6 -34.17 24.76 8.14
N ALA A 7 -33.68 25.43 7.11
CA ALA A 7 -32.53 24.95 6.36
C ALA A 7 -31.14 25.32 6.96
N ALA A 8 -31.09 26.26 7.90
CA ALA A 8 -29.81 26.72 8.45
C ALA A 8 -29.43 26.07 9.78
N SER A 9 -30.31 25.31 10.41
CA SER A 9 -30.02 24.73 11.74
C SER A 9 -29.45 23.34 11.74
N ASP A 10 -29.39 22.66 10.59
CA ASP A 10 -28.92 21.28 10.52
C ASP A 10 -27.40 21.13 10.31
N VAL A 11 -26.71 22.23 10.01
CA VAL A 11 -25.27 22.17 9.70
C VAL A 11 -24.38 22.10 10.96
N TYR A 12 -24.92 22.45 12.14
CA TYR A 12 -24.16 22.49 13.39
C TYR A 12 -24.84 21.83 14.58
N LYS A 13 -25.43 20.67 14.41
CA LYS A 13 -25.66 19.84 15.60
C LYS A 13 -24.33 19.28 16.07
N ARG A 14 -23.71 19.89 17.07
CA ARG A 14 -22.75 19.23 17.95
C ARG A 14 -23.50 18.11 18.65
N GLN A 15 -23.59 16.97 18.01
CA GLN A 15 -23.92 15.75 18.70
C GLN A 15 -22.65 15.27 19.39
N ALA A 16 -22.74 14.83 20.63
CA ALA A 16 -21.71 14.04 21.25
C ALA A 16 -21.62 12.72 20.47
N GLY A 17 -20.79 12.66 19.43
CA GLY A 17 -20.67 11.50 18.54
C GLY A 17 -19.88 11.84 17.26
N ASN A 18 -19.67 10.82 16.45
CA ASN A 18 -18.93 10.92 15.20
C ASN A 18 -19.78 11.59 14.09
N PHE A 19 -19.13 12.30 13.18
CA PHE A 19 -19.76 12.71 11.93
C PHE A 19 -19.96 11.45 11.06
N TYR A 20 -21.20 11.17 10.67
CA TYR A 20 -21.55 10.00 9.88
C TYR A 20 -21.97 10.40 8.47
N VAL A 21 -21.25 9.91 7.46
CA VAL A 21 -21.61 10.01 6.05
C VAL A 21 -22.26 8.69 5.65
N GLY A 22 -23.58 8.67 5.57
CA GLY A 22 -24.39 7.44 5.50
C GLY A 22 -24.65 6.90 4.10
N ALA A 23 -24.02 7.42 3.05
CA ALA A 23 -24.24 6.97 1.69
C ALA A 23 -22.91 6.83 0.92
N SER A 24 -22.80 5.78 0.11
CA SER A 24 -21.66 5.59 -0.80
C SER A 24 -21.52 6.76 -1.77
N GLY A 25 -20.28 7.18 -2.05
CA GLY A 25 -19.98 8.32 -2.92
C GLY A 25 -20.36 9.69 -2.31
N LYS A 26 -20.54 9.75 -0.98
CA LYS A 26 -20.72 10.99 -0.22
C LYS A 26 -19.59 11.11 0.79
N GLY A 27 -19.04 12.30 0.92
CA GLY A 27 -17.87 12.57 1.76
C GLY A 27 -17.72 14.05 2.07
N ILE A 28 -16.49 14.47 2.34
CA ILE A 28 -16.13 15.86 2.54
C ILE A 28 -15.64 16.40 1.20
N ASP A 29 -16.31 17.41 0.70
CA ASP A 29 -16.02 18.08 -0.58
C ASP A 29 -15.07 19.26 -0.34
N PHE A 30 -13.91 19.22 -0.99
CA PHE A 30 -12.88 20.26 -0.97
C PHE A 30 -12.81 21.05 -2.29
N SER A 31 -13.78 20.91 -3.18
CA SER A 31 -13.78 21.52 -4.52
C SER A 31 -13.72 23.06 -4.54
N ALA A 32 -13.88 23.72 -3.37
CA ALA A 32 -13.62 25.13 -3.23
C ALA A 32 -12.14 25.52 -3.12
N SER A 33 -11.25 24.53 -3.00
CA SER A 33 -9.81 24.75 -2.94
C SER A 33 -9.27 25.12 -4.32
N ALA A 34 -8.32 26.07 -4.37
CA ALA A 34 -7.58 26.31 -5.61
C ALA A 34 -6.62 25.13 -5.86
N GLY A 35 -6.73 24.52 -7.03
CA GLY A 35 -5.83 23.45 -7.44
C GLY A 35 -4.37 23.88 -7.60
N PRO A 36 -3.48 22.93 -7.86
CA PRO A 36 -2.06 23.21 -8.05
C PRO A 36 -1.83 24.16 -9.24
N THR A 37 -0.93 25.13 -9.05
CA THR A 37 -0.63 26.17 -10.05
C THR A 37 0.64 25.90 -10.85
N ASN A 38 1.39 24.84 -10.49
CA ASN A 38 2.65 24.48 -11.12
C ASN A 38 2.47 23.34 -12.12
N GLY A 39 2.93 23.53 -13.33
CA GLY A 39 2.88 22.52 -14.40
C GLY A 39 1.49 22.35 -15.03
N THR A 40 1.36 21.33 -15.86
CA THR A 40 0.07 20.91 -16.41
C THR A 40 -0.49 19.86 -15.49
N THR A 41 -1.44 20.23 -14.64
CA THR A 41 -2.10 19.32 -13.70
C THR A 41 -3.59 19.33 -13.95
N THR A 42 -4.22 18.16 -13.84
CA THR A 42 -5.67 17.98 -13.79
C THR A 42 -6.05 17.50 -12.39
N GLN A 43 -7.12 18.02 -11.84
CA GLN A 43 -7.72 17.50 -10.60
C GLN A 43 -8.74 16.45 -11.00
N ASP A 44 -8.61 15.24 -10.44
CA ASP A 44 -9.50 14.13 -10.72
C ASP A 44 -10.68 14.11 -9.75
N SER A 45 -10.44 14.37 -8.46
CA SER A 45 -11.48 14.45 -7.42
C SER A 45 -10.99 15.26 -6.23
N GLU A 46 -11.89 16.04 -5.64
CA GLU A 46 -11.68 16.74 -4.37
C GLU A 46 -12.65 16.24 -3.27
N LEU A 47 -13.32 15.14 -3.53
CA LEU A 47 -14.22 14.49 -2.59
C LEU A 47 -13.47 13.41 -1.79
N LEU A 48 -13.41 13.58 -0.47
CA LEU A 48 -12.97 12.55 0.44
C LEU A 48 -14.15 11.68 0.85
N ASP A 49 -14.38 10.61 0.13
CA ASP A 49 -15.55 9.72 0.28
C ASP A 49 -15.19 8.27 0.64
N ASP A 50 -13.91 7.95 0.62
CA ASP A 50 -13.42 6.59 0.88
C ASP A 50 -12.26 6.62 1.89
N TYR A 51 -12.61 6.33 3.15
CA TYR A 51 -11.64 6.10 4.22
C TYR A 51 -11.86 4.72 4.80
N GLU A 52 -10.82 3.92 4.81
CA GLU A 52 -10.84 2.58 5.37
C GLU A 52 -9.53 2.29 6.12
N GLU A 53 -9.64 1.65 7.26
CA GLU A 53 -8.50 1.14 8.01
C GLU A 53 -8.77 -0.26 8.54
N GLY A 54 -7.73 -1.06 8.65
CA GLY A 54 -7.90 -2.42 9.12
C GLY A 54 -6.60 -3.15 9.47
N LYS A 55 -6.80 -4.39 9.86
CA LYS A 55 -5.72 -5.35 10.11
C LYS A 55 -5.67 -6.35 8.96
N ILE A 56 -4.47 -6.73 8.56
CA ILE A 56 -4.24 -7.74 7.54
C ILE A 56 -3.41 -8.89 8.09
N THR A 57 -3.82 -10.11 7.80
CA THR A 57 -2.99 -11.31 7.95
C THR A 57 -2.34 -11.57 6.61
N PHE A 58 -1.00 -11.55 6.57
CA PHE A 58 -0.28 -11.73 5.31
C PHE A 58 -0.27 -13.19 4.88
N GLU A 59 -0.41 -13.39 3.58
CA GLU A 59 -0.32 -14.69 2.92
C GLU A 59 0.68 -14.61 1.76
N SER A 60 1.31 -15.73 1.46
CA SER A 60 2.10 -15.84 0.23
C SER A 60 1.19 -15.98 -0.98
N ASP A 61 1.57 -15.33 -2.07
CA ASP A 61 0.97 -15.51 -3.40
C ASP A 61 1.75 -16.53 -4.25
N THR A 62 2.77 -17.16 -3.68
CA THR A 62 3.56 -18.19 -4.36
C THR A 62 3.62 -19.46 -3.53
N SER A 63 3.64 -20.60 -4.22
CA SER A 63 3.88 -21.90 -3.58
C SER A 63 5.32 -22.01 -3.05
N GLY A 64 5.52 -22.78 -2.00
CA GLY A 64 6.83 -23.05 -1.42
C GLY A 64 7.21 -22.17 -0.24
N ILE A 65 6.43 -21.13 0.08
CA ILE A 65 6.56 -20.39 1.33
C ILE A 65 5.20 -20.25 2.01
N THR A 66 5.22 -20.30 3.33
CA THR A 66 4.05 -20.00 4.17
C THR A 66 4.45 -18.92 5.16
N ILE A 67 3.73 -17.81 5.13
CA ILE A 67 3.92 -16.71 6.07
C ILE A 67 3.25 -17.07 7.39
N SER A 68 3.93 -16.79 8.49
CA SER A 68 3.36 -17.02 9.83
C SER A 68 2.17 -16.08 10.08
N THR A 69 1.08 -16.64 10.55
CA THR A 69 -0.14 -15.88 10.92
C THR A 69 -0.05 -15.22 12.31
N THR A 70 1.05 -15.45 13.04
CA THR A 70 1.27 -14.88 14.39
C THR A 70 1.31 -13.35 14.35
N TYR A 71 1.91 -12.77 13.32
CA TYR A 71 2.05 -11.33 13.16
C TYR A 71 1.09 -10.83 12.09
N LYS A 72 0.58 -9.64 12.31
CA LYS A 72 -0.39 -8.97 11.43
C LYS A 72 0.11 -7.60 11.06
N GLY A 73 -0.32 -7.12 9.91
CA GLY A 73 -0.13 -5.75 9.49
C GLY A 73 -1.34 -4.88 9.73
N ARG A 74 -1.17 -3.64 9.37
CA ARG A 74 -2.24 -2.64 9.31
C ARG A 74 -2.24 -2.00 7.94
N TYR A 75 -3.41 -1.58 7.50
CA TYR A 75 -3.56 -0.73 6.34
C TYR A 75 -4.45 0.45 6.65
N THR A 76 -4.24 1.52 5.89
CA THR A 76 -5.12 2.67 5.80
C THR A 76 -5.29 3.00 4.33
N LYS A 77 -6.53 3.21 3.91
CA LYS A 77 -6.90 3.67 2.57
C LYS A 77 -7.60 5.02 2.70
N ILE A 78 -7.17 5.99 1.89
CA ILE A 78 -7.78 7.32 1.81
C ILE A 78 -7.94 7.64 0.33
N GLY A 79 -9.17 7.61 -0.16
CA GLY A 79 -9.41 7.64 -1.59
C GLY A 79 -8.66 6.49 -2.28
N GLU A 80 -7.84 6.79 -3.26
CA GLU A 80 -7.03 5.79 -3.97
C GLU A 80 -5.71 5.43 -3.25
N LEU A 81 -5.29 6.21 -2.26
CA LEU A 81 -4.02 5.99 -1.58
C LEU A 81 -4.13 4.90 -0.51
N VAL A 82 -3.32 3.86 -0.64
CA VAL A 82 -3.21 2.76 0.32
C VAL A 82 -1.82 2.76 0.94
N THR A 83 -1.78 2.75 2.26
CA THR A 83 -0.56 2.52 3.04
C THR A 83 -0.69 1.20 3.79
N VAL A 84 0.31 0.33 3.66
CA VAL A 84 0.37 -0.95 4.37
C VAL A 84 1.67 -1.04 5.14
N SER A 85 1.58 -1.37 6.41
CA SER A 85 2.74 -1.65 7.25
C SER A 85 2.62 -3.02 7.89
N GLY A 86 3.73 -3.74 8.00
CA GLY A 86 3.70 -5.06 8.57
C GLY A 86 5.05 -5.66 8.93
N TYR A 87 4.94 -6.78 9.63
CA TYR A 87 6.05 -7.64 9.98
C TYR A 87 5.70 -9.07 9.57
N ILE A 88 6.52 -9.68 8.75
CA ILE A 88 6.35 -11.06 8.29
C ILE A 88 7.52 -11.93 8.74
N THR A 89 7.18 -13.14 9.15
CA THR A 89 8.12 -14.26 9.37
C THR A 89 7.58 -15.48 8.65
N LEU A 90 8.42 -16.48 8.47
CA LEU A 90 8.02 -17.72 7.82
C LEU A 90 7.61 -18.78 8.85
N SER A 91 6.57 -19.53 8.56
CA SER A 91 6.26 -20.80 9.26
C SER A 91 6.84 -22.00 8.52
N SER A 92 6.99 -21.90 7.21
CA SER A 92 7.70 -22.91 6.40
C SER A 92 8.21 -22.26 5.11
N PHE A 93 9.29 -22.80 4.54
CA PHE A 93 9.74 -22.42 3.21
C PHE A 93 10.50 -23.58 2.54
N THR A 94 10.46 -23.57 1.20
CA THR A 94 11.28 -24.41 0.34
C THR A 94 12.17 -23.51 -0.50
N SER A 95 13.48 -23.70 -0.42
CA SER A 95 14.43 -22.91 -1.22
C SER A 95 14.20 -23.18 -2.71
N SER A 96 14.00 -22.13 -3.47
CA SER A 96 13.78 -22.19 -4.93
C SER A 96 14.10 -20.86 -5.60
N GLY A 97 14.04 -20.83 -6.93
CA GLY A 97 14.09 -19.60 -7.74
C GLY A 97 12.76 -18.84 -7.84
N ASN A 98 11.71 -19.29 -7.14
CA ASN A 98 10.43 -18.59 -7.17
C ASN A 98 10.52 -17.24 -6.45
N GLN A 99 9.77 -16.27 -6.94
CA GLN A 99 9.68 -14.93 -6.36
C GLN A 99 9.03 -14.96 -4.99
N ILE A 100 9.49 -14.10 -4.09
CA ILE A 100 8.81 -13.85 -2.82
C ILE A 100 7.66 -12.88 -3.09
N ARG A 101 6.42 -13.36 -3.00
CA ARG A 101 5.21 -12.56 -3.20
C ARG A 101 4.35 -12.59 -1.95
N VAL A 102 3.88 -11.43 -1.52
CA VAL A 102 3.01 -11.25 -0.36
C VAL A 102 1.72 -10.58 -0.82
N LYS A 103 0.58 -11.21 -0.56
CA LYS A 103 -0.73 -10.66 -0.92
C LYS A 103 -0.98 -9.33 -0.21
N MET A 104 -1.53 -8.37 -0.94
CA MET A 104 -1.91 -7.05 -0.45
C MET A 104 -3.44 -6.93 -0.32
N PRO A 105 -3.93 -6.01 0.54
CA PRO A 105 -5.36 -5.87 0.79
C PRO A 105 -6.16 -5.40 -0.43
N PHE A 106 -5.53 -4.62 -1.29
CA PHE A 106 -6.15 -4.06 -2.51
C PHE A 106 -5.23 -4.28 -3.71
N THR A 107 -5.82 -4.45 -4.88
CA THR A 107 -5.09 -4.45 -6.14
C THR A 107 -4.62 -3.04 -6.45
N SER A 108 -3.37 -2.88 -6.83
CA SER A 108 -2.86 -1.58 -7.26
C SER A 108 -3.51 -1.15 -8.57
N ALA A 109 -3.67 0.15 -8.75
CA ALA A 109 -4.15 0.68 -10.03
C ALA A 109 -3.27 0.21 -11.19
N ALA A 110 -3.88 -0.12 -12.31
CA ALA A 110 -3.13 -0.52 -13.51
C ALA A 110 -2.40 0.69 -14.12
N ASN A 111 -1.25 0.45 -14.74
CA ASN A 111 -0.59 1.49 -15.52
C ASN A 111 -1.49 1.85 -16.72
N SER A 112 -1.86 3.11 -16.83
CA SER A 112 -2.66 3.62 -17.94
C SER A 112 -2.14 4.99 -18.39
N GLU A 113 -2.27 5.31 -19.66
CA GLU A 113 -2.02 6.65 -20.23
C GLU A 113 -0.66 7.28 -19.86
N GLY A 114 0.38 6.47 -19.67
CA GLY A 114 1.71 6.94 -19.26
C GLY A 114 1.89 7.15 -17.77
N TYR A 115 0.87 6.97 -16.95
CA TYR A 115 0.97 6.98 -15.50
C TYR A 115 1.46 5.61 -14.99
N TYR A 116 2.53 5.62 -14.20
CA TYR A 116 3.08 4.43 -13.56
C TYR A 116 2.64 4.38 -12.10
N THR A 117 1.60 3.61 -11.82
CA THR A 117 1.00 3.44 -10.49
C THR A 117 1.73 2.36 -9.69
N ARG A 118 3.00 2.56 -9.42
CA ARG A 118 3.82 1.59 -8.71
C ARG A 118 4.02 2.00 -7.27
N GLY A 119 3.89 1.05 -6.36
CA GLY A 119 4.24 1.25 -4.95
C GLY A 119 5.68 0.84 -4.67
N VAL A 120 6.40 1.70 -3.96
CA VAL A 120 7.74 1.38 -3.44
C VAL A 120 7.74 1.68 -1.95
N GLY A 121 8.37 0.80 -1.17
CA GLY A 121 8.38 0.91 0.28
C GLY A 121 9.70 0.56 0.91
N ALA A 122 9.91 1.12 2.10
CA ALA A 122 11.06 0.81 2.94
C ALA A 122 10.93 -0.58 3.57
N THR A 123 12.06 -1.24 3.75
CA THR A 123 12.14 -2.52 4.46
C THR A 123 13.26 -2.53 5.48
N PHE A 124 13.07 -3.31 6.53
CA PHE A 124 14.11 -3.70 7.47
C PHE A 124 14.02 -5.21 7.67
N SER A 125 15.09 -5.93 7.37
CA SER A 125 15.10 -7.39 7.37
C SER A 125 16.23 -7.97 8.19
N ARG A 126 16.05 -9.21 8.64
CA ARG A 126 17.10 -10.00 9.31
C ARG A 126 17.10 -11.43 8.81
N ASN A 127 18.23 -12.10 8.98
CA ASN A 127 18.42 -13.51 8.63
C ASN A 127 18.10 -13.80 7.17
N MET A 128 18.50 -12.87 6.28
CA MET A 128 18.37 -13.02 4.84
C MET A 128 19.68 -13.55 4.26
N ASN A 129 19.58 -14.37 3.24
CA ASN A 129 20.72 -14.84 2.47
C ASN A 129 20.91 -13.92 1.25
N PHE A 130 21.60 -12.80 1.45
CA PHE A 130 21.93 -11.89 0.36
C PHE A 130 23.15 -12.44 -0.40
N PRO A 131 23.07 -12.57 -1.74
CA PRO A 131 24.24 -12.86 -2.56
C PRO A 131 25.30 -11.75 -2.42
N SER A 132 26.56 -12.07 -2.71
CA SER A 132 27.66 -11.10 -2.69
C SER A 132 27.33 -9.87 -3.54
N ASN A 133 27.65 -8.69 -3.07
CA ASN A 133 27.43 -7.39 -3.72
C ASN A 133 25.97 -6.92 -3.82
N TYR A 134 25.02 -7.59 -3.16
CA TYR A 134 23.67 -7.09 -3.04
C TYR A 134 23.50 -6.35 -1.71
N HIS A 135 22.92 -5.18 -1.82
CA HIS A 135 22.67 -4.29 -0.68
C HIS A 135 21.26 -3.75 -0.79
N ASN A 136 20.72 -3.33 0.32
CA ASN A 136 19.40 -2.75 0.43
C ASN A 136 18.27 -3.64 -0.14
N MET A 137 17.22 -3.72 0.57
CA MET A 137 16.01 -4.36 0.12
C MET A 137 14.89 -3.33 0.10
N VAL A 138 14.07 -3.37 -0.90
CA VAL A 138 12.86 -2.52 -1.02
C VAL A 138 11.66 -3.39 -1.30
N ALA A 139 10.52 -2.97 -0.78
CA ALA A 139 9.22 -3.50 -1.15
C ALA A 139 8.75 -2.84 -2.44
N TYR A 140 8.09 -3.58 -3.32
CA TYR A 140 7.62 -3.10 -4.60
C TYR A 140 6.27 -3.75 -4.97
N ILE A 141 5.36 -2.93 -5.46
CA ILE A 141 4.07 -3.36 -6.03
C ILE A 141 4.01 -2.82 -7.45
N GLY A 142 3.80 -3.70 -8.43
CA GLY A 142 3.61 -3.32 -9.82
C GLY A 142 2.18 -2.85 -10.09
N GLY A 143 1.97 -2.09 -11.15
CA GLY A 143 0.61 -1.66 -11.55
C GLY A 143 -0.25 -2.85 -11.94
N GLY A 144 -1.48 -2.91 -11.42
CA GLY A 144 -2.44 -4.00 -11.63
C GLY A 144 -2.15 -5.26 -10.80
N GLU A 145 -1.19 -5.22 -9.86
CA GLU A 145 -0.84 -6.36 -9.03
C GLU A 145 -1.55 -6.30 -7.66
N ASN A 146 -1.95 -7.45 -7.15
CA ASN A 146 -2.51 -7.61 -5.80
C ASN A 146 -1.50 -8.20 -4.81
N TYR A 147 -0.22 -8.17 -5.15
CA TYR A 147 0.86 -8.68 -4.31
C TYR A 147 2.07 -7.74 -4.34
N MET A 148 2.80 -7.76 -3.25
CA MET A 148 4.07 -7.09 -3.07
C MET A 148 5.21 -8.07 -3.34
N ARG A 149 6.28 -7.58 -3.96
CA ARG A 149 7.56 -8.26 -4.18
C ARG A 149 8.68 -7.53 -3.47
N PHE A 150 9.83 -8.16 -3.38
CA PHE A 150 11.03 -7.55 -2.83
C PHE A 150 12.14 -7.53 -3.87
N PHE A 151 12.86 -6.43 -3.91
CA PHE A 151 14.02 -6.25 -4.77
C PHE A 151 15.23 -5.84 -3.95
N MET A 152 16.39 -6.25 -4.42
CA MET A 152 17.69 -5.84 -3.90
C MET A 152 18.40 -5.00 -4.94
N THR A 153 19.26 -4.08 -4.50
CA THR A 153 20.16 -3.38 -5.40
C THR A 153 21.55 -4.02 -5.37
N ARG A 154 22.17 -4.10 -6.53
CA ARG A 154 23.52 -4.58 -6.71
C ARG A 154 24.36 -3.50 -7.34
N ASN A 155 25.60 -3.35 -6.85
CA ASN A 155 26.62 -2.55 -7.54
C ASN A 155 27.51 -3.51 -8.36
N ALA A 156 27.29 -3.55 -9.66
CA ALA A 156 28.02 -4.42 -10.58
C ALA A 156 28.78 -3.57 -11.60
N GLY A 157 30.09 -3.47 -11.44
CA GLY A 157 30.96 -2.88 -12.47
C GLY A 157 30.65 -1.41 -12.82
N GLY A 158 30.17 -0.61 -11.87
CA GLY A 158 29.88 0.81 -12.09
C GLY A 158 28.42 1.11 -12.43
N SER A 159 27.57 0.11 -12.62
CA SER A 159 26.11 0.28 -12.80
C SER A 159 25.35 -0.31 -11.63
N ALA A 160 24.40 0.45 -11.10
CA ALA A 160 23.46 -0.07 -10.12
C ALA A 160 22.35 -0.83 -10.84
N GLU A 161 22.12 -2.07 -10.44
CA GLU A 161 21.05 -2.91 -10.97
C GLU A 161 20.11 -3.32 -9.83
N TRP A 162 18.85 -3.42 -10.12
CA TRP A 162 17.86 -4.03 -9.22
C TRP A 162 17.71 -5.52 -9.56
N HIS A 163 17.57 -6.35 -8.54
CA HIS A 163 17.41 -7.79 -8.68
C HIS A 163 16.29 -8.28 -7.78
N GLN A 164 15.43 -9.10 -8.34
CA GLN A 164 14.29 -9.62 -7.62
C GLN A 164 14.71 -10.66 -6.58
N MET A 165 14.16 -10.57 -5.38
CA MET A 165 14.36 -11.59 -4.37
C MET A 165 13.54 -12.84 -4.64
N VAL A 166 14.18 -13.97 -4.41
CA VAL A 166 13.62 -15.31 -4.59
C VAL A 166 13.72 -16.13 -3.31
N HIS A 167 13.04 -17.28 -3.24
CA HIS A 167 12.99 -18.09 -2.03
C HIS A 167 14.37 -18.51 -1.52
N SER A 168 15.37 -18.72 -2.40
CA SER A 168 16.73 -19.05 -1.98
C SER A 168 17.44 -17.92 -1.20
N ASN A 169 16.88 -16.72 -1.21
CA ASN A 169 17.35 -15.61 -0.38
C ASN A 169 16.78 -15.63 1.05
N LEU A 170 15.91 -16.58 1.36
CA LEU A 170 15.31 -16.75 2.67
C LEU A 170 16.05 -17.82 3.48
N THR A 171 15.89 -17.74 4.78
CA THR A 171 16.21 -18.79 5.75
C THR A 171 14.96 -19.10 6.58
N ALA A 172 14.96 -20.18 7.34
CA ALA A 172 13.82 -20.53 8.21
C ALA A 172 13.50 -19.46 9.27
N THR A 173 14.44 -18.58 9.56
CA THR A 173 14.32 -17.49 10.55
C THR A 173 14.26 -16.11 9.93
N SER A 174 14.10 -16.02 8.62
CA SER A 174 13.96 -14.74 7.92
C SER A 174 12.76 -13.97 8.44
N ALA A 175 12.98 -12.67 8.60
CA ALA A 175 11.96 -11.74 9.05
C ALA A 175 12.10 -10.41 8.31
N ILE A 176 10.98 -9.82 7.93
CA ILE A 176 10.92 -8.58 7.15
C ILE A 176 9.88 -7.65 7.77
N TYR A 177 10.33 -6.46 8.18
CA TYR A 177 9.46 -5.31 8.42
C TYR A 177 9.36 -4.52 7.13
N PHE A 178 8.19 -3.99 6.85
CA PHE A 178 8.00 -3.13 5.69
C PHE A 178 6.92 -2.08 5.91
N ASN A 179 7.04 -1.01 5.16
CA ASN A 179 6.00 -0.03 4.96
C ASN A 179 5.97 0.28 3.45
N VAL A 180 4.82 0.14 2.83
CA VAL A 180 4.63 0.40 1.41
C VAL A 180 3.41 1.26 1.19
N CYS A 181 3.52 2.18 0.23
CA CYS A 181 2.44 3.05 -0.19
C CYS A 181 2.20 2.85 -1.69
N TYR A 182 0.96 2.73 -2.10
CA TYR A 182 0.58 2.55 -3.50
C TYR A 182 -0.83 3.10 -3.75
N THR A 183 -1.18 3.26 -5.01
CA THR A 183 -2.54 3.65 -5.40
C THR A 183 -3.34 2.44 -5.85
N THR A 184 -4.63 2.46 -5.56
CA THR A 184 -5.63 1.49 -6.04
C THR A 184 -6.65 2.21 -6.90
N THR A 185 -7.50 1.48 -7.58
CA THR A 185 -8.70 2.06 -8.21
C THR A 185 -9.78 2.28 -7.16
N SER A 186 -10.46 3.40 -7.23
CA SER A 186 -11.65 3.71 -6.43
C SER A 186 -12.82 2.80 -6.77
#